data_54dadef137f01e3a3b3e613429fb120d
#
_entry.id   54dadef137f01e3a3b3e613429fb120d
#
_cell.length_a   1.000
_cell.length_b   1.000
_cell.length_c   1.000
_cell.angle_alpha   90.00
_cell.angle_beta   90.00
_cell.angle_gamma   90.00
#
_symmetry.space_group_name_H-M   'P 1'
#
loop_
_entity.id
_entity.type
_entity.pdbx_description
1 polymer ?
#
loop_
_entity_poly.entity_id
_entity_poly.type
_entity_poly.pdbx_seq_one_letter_code
_entity_poly.pdbx_strand_id
1 'polypeptide(L)'
;PPVEASHLLVGLATHLYQPDNIVRGKHALVAAIFYVSNWWFIAKDVNYFEQFSFMPLKHLWSLAIEEQFYLFFPAILILLLLTIKKYRNVALLFWIISLVSLLLMVIISQPHMNHSRVYFGTDTRLQTLLLGVLLAFMWPPFKLKAQPPKTLRATIDTAGIVGLIFLFVLFFTVKDESDWIYNGGFYLISTMTLLIIASVVHPATLVSKVLGNPVLVYIGKRSYSLYLWHFAVISFIHSHYIDGQIPFYVYLFDIILTIALAELSYRYVETPFRKQGFKAFAINKRFKPQFIRTIATIVLALPFVLVLAGAFDKLGKDNITDKAQTFNTSENDKYLIHMLPIDDIKLTDDGKTEEGKEDEVYSNIKPLLIGDSVMVDIGEQFKSRVPKANIDGKVGRNLYQALPLADSNYKHYNQHSDQVVLELGTNGDFTEDQLDNLIDKFCKAQVYLENTRVPRYYEGH
;
A
#
# COMPACT_ATOMS: atom_id res chain seq x y z
N PRO A 1 14.58 2.90 16.44
CA PRO A 1 15.57 2.03 17.04
C PRO A 1 15.79 0.69 16.33
N PRO A 2 15.03 -0.42 16.54
CA PRO A 2 15.22 -1.62 15.69
C PRO A 2 14.73 -1.43 14.25
N VAL A 3 13.82 -0.52 14.03
CA VAL A 3 13.30 -0.07 12.74
C VAL A 3 14.43 0.46 11.86
N GLU A 4 15.36 1.23 12.42
CA GLU A 4 16.48 1.82 11.66
C GLU A 4 17.41 0.77 11.03
N ALA A 5 17.66 -0.35 11.69
CA ALA A 5 18.54 -1.39 11.15
C ALA A 5 17.90 -2.17 9.99
N SER A 6 16.59 -2.43 10.03
CA SER A 6 15.87 -3.07 8.93
C SER A 6 15.71 -2.12 7.75
N HIS A 7 15.40 -0.85 7.99
CA HIS A 7 15.35 0.19 6.96
C HIS A 7 16.69 0.36 6.24
N LEU A 8 17.78 0.23 6.99
CA LEU A 8 19.14 0.29 6.49
C LEU A 8 19.46 -0.82 5.51
N LEU A 9 19.17 -2.07 5.88
CA LEU A 9 19.42 -3.22 5.03
C LEU A 9 18.54 -3.19 3.78
N VAL A 10 17.28 -2.82 3.94
CA VAL A 10 16.35 -2.69 2.81
C VAL A 10 16.76 -1.54 1.90
N GLY A 11 17.14 -0.38 2.44
CA GLY A 11 17.62 0.75 1.65
C GLY A 11 18.91 0.42 0.89
N LEU A 12 19.85 -0.30 1.54
CA LEU A 12 21.09 -0.77 0.89
C LEU A 12 20.81 -1.78 -0.22
N ALA A 13 19.93 -2.75 0.03
CA ALA A 13 19.58 -3.74 -0.97
C ALA A 13 18.84 -3.11 -2.16
N THR A 14 17.93 -2.15 -1.90
CA THR A 14 17.26 -1.37 -2.97
C THR A 14 18.30 -0.64 -3.82
N HIS A 15 19.30 -0.05 -3.16
CA HIS A 15 20.34 0.69 -3.82
C HIS A 15 21.25 -0.20 -4.69
N LEU A 16 21.68 -1.34 -4.16
CA LEU A 16 22.56 -2.27 -4.87
C LEU A 16 21.86 -2.99 -6.04
N TYR A 17 20.54 -3.09 -5.98
CA TYR A 17 19.79 -3.98 -6.86
C TYR A 17 19.05 -3.26 -8.01
N GLN A 18 18.54 -2.06 -7.79
CA GLN A 18 17.83 -1.27 -8.80
C GLN A 18 18.22 0.21 -8.72
N PRO A 19 19.27 0.62 -9.47
CA PRO A 19 19.78 1.99 -9.46
C PRO A 19 18.72 3.06 -9.76
N ASP A 20 17.75 2.76 -10.63
CA ASP A 20 16.72 3.70 -11.08
C ASP A 20 15.67 4.06 -9.99
N ASN A 21 15.55 3.20 -8.97
CA ASN A 21 14.66 3.44 -7.82
C ASN A 21 15.34 4.15 -6.63
N ILE A 22 16.61 4.52 -6.75
CA ILE A 22 17.42 5.09 -5.64
C ILE A 22 16.81 6.39 -5.10
N VAL A 23 16.43 7.30 -5.98
CA VAL A 23 15.94 8.62 -5.57
C VAL A 23 14.59 8.50 -4.87
N ARG A 24 13.70 7.67 -5.41
CA ARG A 24 12.40 7.39 -4.76
C ARG A 24 12.58 6.65 -3.44
N GLY A 25 13.47 5.65 -3.40
CA GLY A 25 13.80 4.91 -2.19
C GLY A 25 14.39 5.80 -1.08
N LYS A 26 15.22 6.80 -1.43
CA LYS A 26 15.80 7.75 -0.47
C LYS A 26 14.72 8.59 0.21
N HIS A 27 13.80 9.16 -0.54
CA HIS A 27 12.73 9.95 0.04
C HIS A 27 11.75 9.11 0.89
N ALA A 28 11.40 7.92 0.43
CA ALA A 28 10.58 6.98 1.19
C ALA A 28 11.28 6.55 2.49
N LEU A 29 12.59 6.30 2.43
CA LEU A 29 13.40 5.97 3.61
C LEU A 29 13.44 7.11 4.62
N VAL A 30 13.67 8.34 4.18
CA VAL A 30 13.63 9.53 5.06
C VAL A 30 12.25 9.67 5.70
N ALA A 31 11.18 9.54 4.92
CA ALA A 31 9.83 9.60 5.44
C ALA A 31 9.53 8.48 6.48
N ALA A 32 10.08 7.28 6.27
CA ALA A 32 9.94 6.17 7.21
C ALA A 32 10.69 6.42 8.53
N ILE A 33 11.90 6.98 8.48
CA ILE A 33 12.67 7.31 9.68
C ILE A 33 11.97 8.34 10.57
N PHE A 34 11.35 9.34 9.94
CA PHE A 34 10.57 10.37 10.66
C PHE A 34 9.13 9.96 10.95
N TYR A 35 8.76 8.71 10.65
CA TYR A 35 7.42 8.18 10.85
C TYR A 35 6.32 9.03 10.16
N VAL A 36 6.61 9.52 8.95
CA VAL A 36 5.67 10.29 8.11
C VAL A 36 5.46 9.67 6.73
N SER A 37 5.84 8.39 6.56
CA SER A 37 5.74 7.69 5.28
C SER A 37 4.31 7.63 4.75
N ASN A 38 3.30 7.49 5.61
CA ASN A 38 1.90 7.50 5.23
C ASN A 38 1.48 8.83 4.58
N TRP A 39 1.87 9.97 5.15
CA TRP A 39 1.60 11.29 4.58
C TRP A 39 2.43 11.57 3.32
N TRP A 40 3.65 11.04 3.28
CA TRP A 40 4.49 11.12 2.08
C TRP A 40 3.88 10.36 0.91
N PHE A 41 3.33 9.14 1.14
CA PHE A 41 2.63 8.37 0.12
C PHE A 41 1.37 9.10 -0.38
N ILE A 42 0.60 9.72 0.50
CA ILE A 42 -0.55 10.55 0.12
C ILE A 42 -0.10 11.74 -0.74
N ALA A 43 0.95 12.46 -0.32
CA ALA A 43 1.45 13.63 -1.04
C ALA A 43 2.06 13.30 -2.42
N LYS A 44 2.47 12.04 -2.64
CA LYS A 44 2.99 11.53 -3.91
C LYS A 44 1.96 10.76 -4.72
N ASP A 45 0.71 10.74 -4.27
CA ASP A 45 -0.39 10.00 -4.90
C ASP A 45 -0.04 8.52 -5.15
N VAL A 46 0.67 7.91 -4.18
CA VAL A 46 1.05 6.50 -4.28
C VAL A 46 -0.18 5.64 -4.08
N ASN A 47 -0.45 4.78 -5.06
CA ASN A 47 -1.49 3.78 -4.92
C ASN A 47 -1.02 2.64 -4.00
N TYR A 48 -1.78 2.38 -2.93
CA TYR A 48 -1.47 1.26 -2.03
C TYR A 48 -1.64 -0.09 -2.71
N PHE A 49 -2.68 -0.22 -3.53
CA PHE A 49 -3.11 -1.47 -4.17
C PHE A 49 -2.30 -1.80 -5.43
N GLU A 50 -1.44 -0.88 -5.87
CA GLU A 50 -0.55 -1.11 -7.00
C GLU A 50 0.46 -2.21 -6.67
N GLN A 51 0.39 -3.32 -7.43
CA GLN A 51 1.21 -4.51 -7.19
C GLN A 51 2.61 -4.40 -7.79
N PHE A 52 2.76 -3.64 -8.89
CA PHE A 52 3.97 -3.62 -9.73
C PHE A 52 5.00 -2.56 -9.34
N SER A 53 4.70 -1.65 -8.42
CA SER A 53 5.70 -0.66 -8.00
C SER A 53 6.67 -1.26 -6.98
N PHE A 54 7.95 -1.33 -7.32
CA PHE A 54 9.00 -1.74 -6.39
C PHE A 54 9.15 -0.72 -5.25
N MET A 55 8.50 -0.96 -4.15
CA MET A 55 8.53 -0.12 -2.94
C MET A 55 8.71 -0.97 -1.68
N PRO A 56 9.90 -1.50 -1.40
CA PRO A 56 10.12 -2.45 -0.31
C PRO A 56 9.82 -1.90 1.10
N LEU A 57 9.69 -0.59 1.23
CA LEU A 57 9.31 0.10 2.48
C LEU A 57 7.85 0.53 2.52
N LYS A 58 7.04 0.17 1.51
CA LYS A 58 5.64 0.59 1.41
C LYS A 58 4.85 0.25 2.68
N HIS A 59 5.02 -0.95 3.24
CA HIS A 59 4.31 -1.41 4.43
C HIS A 59 4.55 -0.55 5.69
N LEU A 60 5.62 0.25 5.75
CA LEU A 60 5.95 1.07 6.93
C LEU A 60 4.99 2.25 7.16
N TRP A 61 4.08 2.50 6.24
CA TRP A 61 3.04 3.51 6.44
C TRP A 61 2.17 3.24 7.67
N SER A 62 1.85 1.98 7.95
CA SER A 62 1.03 1.62 9.10
C SER A 62 1.77 1.85 10.42
N LEU A 63 3.07 1.51 10.44
CA LEU A 63 3.94 1.78 11.56
C LEU A 63 4.08 3.29 11.82
N ALA A 64 4.12 4.10 10.75
CA ALA A 64 4.15 5.56 10.90
C ALA A 64 2.90 6.08 11.66
N ILE A 65 1.72 5.56 11.34
CA ILE A 65 0.48 5.93 12.06
C ILE A 65 0.55 5.53 13.54
N GLU A 66 1.04 4.32 13.84
CA GLU A 66 1.17 3.84 15.21
C GLU A 66 2.17 4.67 16.02
N GLU A 67 3.34 4.99 15.46
CA GLU A 67 4.36 5.78 16.14
C GLU A 67 3.93 7.25 16.33
N GLN A 68 3.21 7.83 15.37
CA GLN A 68 2.57 9.15 15.56
C GLN A 68 1.59 9.08 16.73
N PHE A 69 0.78 8.03 16.81
CA PHE A 69 -0.13 7.84 17.93
C PHE A 69 0.62 7.69 19.26
N TYR A 70 1.66 6.87 19.33
CA TYR A 70 2.45 6.66 20.55
C TYR A 70 3.17 7.94 20.99
N LEU A 71 3.55 8.79 20.08
CA LEU A 71 4.19 10.07 20.39
C LEU A 71 3.22 11.08 21.01
N PHE A 72 2.04 11.24 20.40
CA PHE A 72 1.11 12.30 20.79
C PHE A 72 0.09 11.85 21.84
N PHE A 73 -0.38 10.60 21.78
CA PHE A 73 -1.45 10.12 22.64
C PHE A 73 -1.16 10.22 24.14
N PRO A 74 0.04 9.87 24.67
CA PRO A 74 0.31 9.97 26.10
C PRO A 74 0.21 11.42 26.61
N ALA A 75 0.71 12.37 25.84
CA ALA A 75 0.64 13.80 26.19
C ALA A 75 -0.81 14.31 26.19
N ILE A 76 -1.59 13.94 25.16
CA ILE A 76 -3.00 14.28 25.05
C ILE A 76 -3.79 13.63 26.20
N LEU A 77 -3.54 12.37 26.50
CA LEU A 77 -4.23 11.67 27.59
C LEU A 77 -3.96 12.31 28.94
N ILE A 78 -2.68 12.65 29.25
CA ILE A 78 -2.31 13.32 30.50
C ILE A 78 -3.02 14.68 30.58
N LEU A 79 -2.97 15.48 29.52
CA LEU A 79 -3.64 16.79 29.47
C LEU A 79 -5.14 16.66 29.71
N LEU A 80 -5.80 15.70 29.08
CA LEU A 80 -7.23 15.46 29.25
C LEU A 80 -7.57 14.98 30.66
N LEU A 81 -6.75 14.11 31.25
CA LEU A 81 -6.96 13.64 32.64
C LEU A 81 -6.74 14.75 33.68
N LEU A 82 -5.85 15.71 33.40
CA LEU A 82 -5.64 16.88 34.26
C LEU A 82 -6.78 17.91 34.16
N THR A 83 -7.36 18.06 32.96
CA THR A 83 -8.42 19.06 32.70
C THR A 83 -9.82 18.50 32.96
N ILE A 84 -10.07 17.25 32.62
CA ILE A 84 -11.36 16.58 32.74
C ILE A 84 -11.34 15.64 33.96
N LYS A 85 -11.91 16.07 35.07
CA LYS A 85 -11.91 15.33 36.35
C LYS A 85 -12.52 13.93 36.27
N LYS A 86 -13.43 13.65 35.33
CA LYS A 86 -14.14 12.37 35.20
C LYS A 86 -13.60 11.60 34.00
N TYR A 87 -12.90 10.49 34.25
CA TYR A 87 -12.34 9.64 33.16
C TYR A 87 -13.44 9.06 32.23
N ARG A 88 -14.69 8.93 32.69
CA ARG A 88 -15.81 8.59 31.79
C ARG A 88 -16.03 9.63 30.70
N ASN A 89 -15.84 10.93 31.00
CA ASN A 89 -15.94 12.00 30.01
C ASN A 89 -14.75 12.00 29.03
N VAL A 90 -13.56 11.62 29.52
CA VAL A 90 -12.40 11.41 28.65
C VAL A 90 -12.63 10.24 27.69
N ALA A 91 -13.16 9.13 28.17
CA ALA A 91 -13.54 8.01 27.32
C ALA A 91 -14.61 8.39 26.30
N LEU A 92 -15.63 9.16 26.73
CA LEU A 92 -16.67 9.67 25.81
C LEU A 92 -16.07 10.57 24.73
N LEU A 93 -15.12 11.44 25.07
CA LEU A 93 -14.44 12.30 24.12
C LEU A 93 -13.65 11.45 23.07
N PHE A 94 -12.92 10.44 23.51
CA PHE A 94 -12.21 9.53 22.59
C PHE A 94 -13.18 8.76 21.71
N TRP A 95 -14.34 8.37 22.23
CA TRP A 95 -15.36 7.72 21.42
C TRP A 95 -15.92 8.67 20.34
N ILE A 96 -16.20 9.92 20.69
CA ILE A 96 -16.63 10.95 19.73
C ILE A 96 -15.57 11.17 18.66
N ILE A 97 -14.28 11.30 19.04
CA ILE A 97 -13.17 11.47 18.07
C ILE A 97 -13.07 10.23 17.16
N SER A 98 -13.26 9.03 17.69
CA SER A 98 -13.32 7.80 16.90
C SER A 98 -14.45 7.82 15.88
N LEU A 99 -15.63 8.28 16.24
CA LEU A 99 -16.75 8.44 15.31
C LEU A 99 -16.50 9.52 14.26
N VAL A 100 -15.85 10.63 14.62
CA VAL A 100 -15.44 11.68 13.66
C VAL A 100 -14.46 11.10 12.64
N SER A 101 -13.48 10.33 13.09
CA SER A 101 -12.52 9.65 12.20
C SER A 101 -13.22 8.65 11.27
N LEU A 102 -14.21 7.89 11.75
CA LEU A 102 -15.06 7.04 10.93
C LEU A 102 -15.82 7.85 9.87
N LEU A 103 -16.46 8.93 10.27
CA LEU A 103 -17.20 9.79 9.34
C LEU A 103 -16.29 10.42 8.29
N LEU A 104 -15.09 10.84 8.67
CA LEU A 104 -14.08 11.32 7.71
C LEU A 104 -13.72 10.24 6.69
N MET A 105 -13.53 8.98 7.12
CA MET A 105 -13.27 7.87 6.20
C MET A 105 -14.42 7.71 5.21
N VAL A 106 -15.66 7.67 5.67
CA VAL A 106 -16.84 7.51 4.82
C VAL A 106 -17.03 8.69 3.85
N ILE A 107 -16.80 9.92 4.31
CA ILE A 107 -16.98 11.12 3.47
C ILE A 107 -15.89 11.23 2.39
N ILE A 108 -14.65 10.90 2.74
CA ILE A 108 -13.52 11.00 1.80
C ILE A 108 -13.47 9.80 0.86
N SER A 109 -13.92 8.63 1.31
CA SER A 109 -13.99 7.43 0.50
C SER A 109 -15.11 7.59 -0.54
N GLN A 110 -14.72 7.66 -1.81
CA GLN A 110 -15.68 7.68 -2.92
C GLN A 110 -15.85 6.25 -3.45
N PRO A 111 -17.09 5.80 -3.67
CA PRO A 111 -17.34 4.48 -4.27
C PRO A 111 -16.60 4.34 -5.61
N HIS A 112 -16.07 3.15 -5.87
CA HIS A 112 -15.36 2.80 -7.11
C HIS A 112 -14.11 3.62 -7.41
N MET A 113 -13.56 4.34 -6.41
CA MET A 113 -12.34 5.13 -6.54
C MET A 113 -11.19 4.53 -5.72
N ASN A 114 -9.98 5.04 -5.94
CA ASN A 114 -8.80 4.65 -5.17
C ASN A 114 -8.95 5.00 -3.69
N HIS A 115 -8.99 3.98 -2.84
CA HIS A 115 -9.08 4.14 -1.41
C HIS A 115 -7.74 4.42 -0.70
N SER A 116 -6.63 4.58 -1.43
CA SER A 116 -5.29 4.75 -0.84
C SER A 116 -5.22 5.96 0.10
N ARG A 117 -5.88 7.08 -0.23
CA ARG A 117 -5.91 8.27 0.66
C ARG A 117 -6.49 7.95 2.03
N VAL A 118 -7.64 7.27 2.08
CA VAL A 118 -8.30 6.92 3.34
C VAL A 118 -7.60 5.75 4.04
N TYR A 119 -6.91 4.92 3.29
CA TYR A 119 -6.14 3.79 3.81
C TYR A 119 -4.86 4.25 4.50
N PHE A 120 -4.12 5.21 3.91
CA PHE A 120 -2.90 5.79 4.48
C PHE A 120 -3.15 6.85 5.55
N GLY A 121 -4.33 7.49 5.59
CA GLY A 121 -4.59 8.64 6.44
C GLY A 121 -4.58 8.32 7.93
N THR A 122 -3.77 9.03 8.74
CA THR A 122 -3.84 8.93 10.19
C THR A 122 -5.20 9.40 10.71
N ASP A 123 -5.77 10.42 10.10
CA ASP A 123 -7.07 11.00 10.42
C ASP A 123 -8.22 10.00 10.26
N THR A 124 -8.19 9.18 9.21
CA THR A 124 -9.21 8.16 8.92
C THR A 124 -8.96 6.86 9.67
N ARG A 125 -7.71 6.54 10.02
CA ARG A 125 -7.34 5.32 10.75
C ARG A 125 -7.37 5.48 12.27
N LEU A 126 -7.41 6.70 12.78
CA LEU A 126 -7.45 6.98 14.21
C LEU A 126 -8.65 6.31 14.91
N GLN A 127 -9.76 6.08 14.20
CA GLN A 127 -10.93 5.36 14.70
C GLN A 127 -10.58 4.01 15.32
N THR A 128 -9.72 3.23 14.66
CA THR A 128 -9.37 1.86 15.09
C THR A 128 -8.48 1.87 16.33
N LEU A 129 -7.52 2.80 16.40
CA LEU A 129 -6.62 2.97 17.55
C LEU A 129 -7.39 3.43 18.79
N LEU A 130 -8.32 4.39 18.63
CA LEU A 130 -9.13 4.90 19.73
C LEU A 130 -10.11 3.86 20.27
N LEU A 131 -10.60 2.94 19.46
CA LEU A 131 -11.38 1.80 19.94
C LEU A 131 -10.57 0.95 20.92
N GLY A 132 -9.28 0.72 20.65
CA GLY A 132 -8.37 0.04 21.59
C GLY A 132 -8.22 0.80 22.92
N VAL A 133 -8.11 2.13 22.86
CA VAL A 133 -8.11 2.99 24.04
C VAL A 133 -9.39 2.84 24.85
N LEU A 134 -10.55 2.85 24.19
CA LEU A 134 -11.84 2.67 24.85
C LEU A 134 -11.94 1.31 25.56
N LEU A 135 -11.45 0.25 24.92
CA LEU A 135 -11.36 -1.06 25.56
C LEU A 135 -10.52 -1.00 26.84
N ALA A 136 -9.37 -0.32 26.83
CA ALA A 136 -8.51 -0.19 28.01
C ALA A 136 -9.20 0.57 29.16
N PHE A 137 -10.07 1.55 28.87
CA PHE A 137 -10.89 2.22 29.88
C PHE A 137 -11.99 1.33 30.44
N MET A 138 -12.64 0.53 29.60
CA MET A 138 -13.78 -0.30 29.96
C MET A 138 -13.37 -1.65 30.57
N TRP A 139 -12.27 -2.21 30.10
CA TRP A 139 -11.83 -3.58 30.40
C TRP A 139 -10.37 -3.63 30.84
N PRO A 140 -9.97 -2.93 31.93
CA PRO A 140 -8.59 -2.90 32.38
C PRO A 140 -8.14 -4.27 32.94
N PRO A 141 -7.07 -4.89 32.42
CA PRO A 141 -6.65 -6.25 32.79
C PRO A 141 -6.43 -6.46 34.30
N PHE A 142 -5.88 -5.46 34.96
CA PHE A 142 -5.57 -5.51 36.41
C PHE A 142 -6.81 -5.46 37.33
N LYS A 143 -7.99 -5.20 36.79
CA LYS A 143 -9.27 -5.22 37.56
C LYS A 143 -10.09 -6.48 37.29
N LEU A 144 -9.65 -7.37 36.43
CA LEU A 144 -10.38 -8.58 36.07
C LEU A 144 -10.27 -9.61 37.18
N LYS A 145 -11.40 -10.20 37.58
CA LYS A 145 -11.43 -11.27 38.60
C LYS A 145 -10.91 -12.56 37.97
N ALA A 146 -9.96 -13.24 38.66
CA ALA A 146 -9.42 -14.50 38.16
C ALA A 146 -10.48 -15.62 38.03
N GLN A 147 -11.53 -15.57 38.82
CA GLN A 147 -12.66 -16.50 38.79
C GLN A 147 -13.99 -15.74 38.63
N PRO A 148 -14.40 -15.45 37.40
CA PRO A 148 -15.68 -14.81 37.12
C PRO A 148 -16.84 -15.82 37.28
N PRO A 149 -18.09 -15.36 37.43
CA PRO A 149 -19.28 -16.22 37.33
C PRO A 149 -19.27 -17.00 36.01
N LYS A 150 -19.80 -18.24 36.05
CA LYS A 150 -19.84 -19.12 34.86
C LYS A 150 -20.52 -18.48 33.65
N THR A 151 -21.61 -17.75 33.90
CA THR A 151 -22.36 -17.02 32.87
C THR A 151 -21.49 -15.94 32.20
N LEU A 152 -20.81 -15.08 32.99
CA LEU A 152 -19.94 -14.04 32.46
C LEU A 152 -18.78 -14.64 31.65
N ARG A 153 -18.17 -15.71 32.16
CA ARG A 153 -17.12 -16.43 31.44
C ARG A 153 -17.62 -16.95 30.08
N ALA A 154 -18.80 -17.61 30.08
CA ALA A 154 -19.40 -18.13 28.84
C ALA A 154 -19.69 -17.01 27.85
N THR A 155 -20.23 -15.87 28.31
CA THR A 155 -20.49 -14.71 27.42
C THR A 155 -19.21 -14.18 26.80
N ILE A 156 -18.13 -14.02 27.55
CA ILE A 156 -16.83 -13.51 27.05
C ILE A 156 -16.21 -14.51 26.08
N ASP A 157 -16.24 -15.82 26.41
CA ASP A 157 -15.74 -16.88 25.52
C ASP A 157 -16.54 -16.89 24.20
N THR A 158 -17.87 -16.84 24.26
CA THR A 158 -18.71 -16.80 23.06
C THR A 158 -18.41 -15.57 22.22
N ALA A 159 -18.28 -14.39 22.82
CA ALA A 159 -17.96 -13.15 22.09
C ALA A 159 -16.58 -13.26 21.39
N GLY A 160 -15.59 -13.80 22.09
CA GLY A 160 -14.24 -14.01 21.50
C GLY A 160 -14.24 -15.03 20.37
N ILE A 161 -14.98 -16.14 20.49
CA ILE A 161 -15.13 -17.17 19.46
C ILE A 161 -15.85 -16.61 18.23
N VAL A 162 -16.97 -15.90 18.43
CA VAL A 162 -17.70 -15.25 17.35
C VAL A 162 -16.82 -14.26 16.60
N GLY A 163 -16.05 -13.43 17.34
CA GLY A 163 -15.07 -12.53 16.75
C GLY A 163 -14.01 -13.26 15.91
N LEU A 164 -13.46 -14.37 16.42
CA LEU A 164 -12.48 -15.18 15.68
C LEU A 164 -13.07 -15.78 14.40
N ILE A 165 -14.26 -16.36 14.48
CA ILE A 165 -14.94 -16.92 13.31
C ILE A 165 -15.22 -15.82 12.29
N PHE A 166 -15.69 -14.65 12.74
CA PHE A 166 -15.95 -13.50 11.87
C PHE A 166 -14.69 -13.07 11.13
N LEU A 167 -13.56 -12.87 11.84
CA LEU A 167 -12.30 -12.49 11.18
C LEU A 167 -11.79 -13.58 10.24
N PHE A 168 -11.94 -14.85 10.62
CA PHE A 168 -11.55 -15.97 9.77
C PHE A 168 -12.35 -16.00 8.47
N VAL A 169 -13.65 -15.79 8.52
CA VAL A 169 -14.50 -15.71 7.32
C VAL A 169 -14.08 -14.52 6.45
N LEU A 170 -13.88 -13.34 7.05
CA LEU A 170 -13.48 -12.15 6.29
C LEU A 170 -12.13 -12.33 5.59
N PHE A 171 -11.19 -13.04 6.21
CA PHE A 171 -9.88 -13.31 5.63
C PHE A 171 -9.95 -14.02 4.26
N PHE A 172 -10.98 -14.84 4.03
CA PHE A 172 -11.18 -15.55 2.77
C PHE A 172 -12.21 -14.92 1.84
N THR A 173 -13.02 -13.98 2.31
CA THR A 173 -14.16 -13.46 1.53
C THR A 173 -14.01 -12.01 1.13
N VAL A 174 -13.14 -11.26 1.80
CA VAL A 174 -13.04 -9.82 1.60
C VAL A 174 -11.83 -9.48 0.76
N LYS A 175 -12.07 -8.68 -0.28
CA LYS A 175 -11.00 -8.04 -1.05
C LYS A 175 -10.67 -6.68 -0.44
N ASP A 176 -9.41 -6.29 -0.47
CA ASP A 176 -8.89 -5.05 0.10
C ASP A 176 -9.44 -3.77 -0.57
N GLU A 177 -9.87 -3.85 -1.83
CA GLU A 177 -10.51 -2.76 -2.57
C GLU A 177 -12.02 -2.65 -2.36
N SER A 178 -12.62 -3.54 -1.56
CA SER A 178 -14.09 -3.56 -1.37
C SER A 178 -14.60 -2.30 -0.67
N ASP A 179 -15.46 -1.53 -1.31
CA ASP A 179 -16.01 -0.25 -0.82
C ASP A 179 -16.62 -0.33 0.58
N TRP A 180 -17.29 -1.45 0.93
CA TRP A 180 -17.94 -1.60 2.23
C TRP A 180 -16.96 -1.52 3.40
N ILE A 181 -15.68 -1.90 3.19
CA ILE A 181 -14.64 -1.83 4.22
C ILE A 181 -14.44 -0.38 4.66
N TYR A 182 -14.43 0.54 3.70
CA TYR A 182 -14.23 1.98 3.93
C TYR A 182 -15.51 2.68 4.38
N ASN A 183 -16.66 2.10 4.10
CA ASN A 183 -17.98 2.59 4.53
C ASN A 183 -18.42 2.03 5.89
N GLY A 184 -17.48 1.84 6.82
CA GLY A 184 -17.73 1.38 8.18
C GLY A 184 -17.22 -0.02 8.49
N GLY A 185 -16.80 -0.79 7.47
CA GLY A 185 -16.25 -2.13 7.65
C GLY A 185 -15.04 -2.16 8.57
N PHE A 186 -14.10 -1.20 8.48
CA PHE A 186 -12.97 -1.09 9.41
C PHE A 186 -13.40 -0.93 10.86
N TYR A 187 -14.45 -0.15 11.11
CA TYR A 187 -14.97 0.03 12.47
C TYR A 187 -15.58 -1.27 13.02
N LEU A 188 -16.34 -1.98 12.18
CA LEU A 188 -16.92 -3.28 12.52
C LEU A 188 -15.84 -4.32 12.79
N ILE A 189 -14.86 -4.45 11.89
CA ILE A 189 -13.72 -5.39 12.02
C ILE A 189 -12.96 -5.09 13.30
N SER A 190 -12.67 -3.81 13.57
CA SER A 190 -12.00 -3.39 14.80
C SER A 190 -12.83 -3.74 16.04
N THR A 191 -14.12 -3.52 16.01
CA THR A 191 -15.02 -3.86 17.14
C THR A 191 -15.02 -5.37 17.39
N MET A 192 -15.07 -6.21 16.36
CA MET A 192 -14.94 -7.67 16.50
C MET A 192 -13.59 -8.07 17.06
N THR A 193 -12.52 -7.41 16.62
CA THR A 193 -11.17 -7.60 17.18
C THR A 193 -11.12 -7.26 18.67
N LEU A 194 -11.81 -6.20 19.12
CA LEU A 194 -11.89 -5.87 20.54
C LEU A 194 -12.54 -6.98 21.38
N LEU A 195 -13.55 -7.66 20.84
CA LEU A 195 -14.18 -8.81 21.53
C LEU A 195 -13.18 -9.95 21.73
N ILE A 196 -12.36 -10.20 20.70
CA ILE A 196 -11.29 -11.20 20.82
C ILE A 196 -10.27 -10.78 21.87
N ILE A 197 -9.80 -9.52 21.83
CA ILE A 197 -8.82 -8.99 22.78
C ILE A 197 -9.38 -9.05 24.21
N ALA A 198 -10.62 -8.64 24.42
CA ALA A 198 -11.29 -8.71 25.72
C ALA A 198 -11.34 -10.15 26.27
N SER A 199 -11.59 -11.11 25.38
CA SER A 199 -11.60 -12.53 25.74
C SER A 199 -10.19 -13.04 26.03
N VAL A 200 -9.18 -12.73 25.20
CA VAL A 200 -7.80 -13.17 25.37
C VAL A 200 -7.17 -12.64 26.66
N VAL A 201 -7.45 -11.39 26.98
CA VAL A 201 -6.91 -10.73 28.20
C VAL A 201 -7.45 -11.36 29.48
N HIS A 202 -8.63 -11.97 29.45
CA HIS A 202 -9.24 -12.56 30.64
C HIS A 202 -8.71 -13.98 30.90
N PRO A 203 -8.02 -14.21 32.04
CA PRO A 203 -7.26 -15.48 32.30
C PRO A 203 -8.13 -16.73 32.37
N ALA A 204 -9.43 -16.58 32.68
CA ALA A 204 -10.35 -17.71 32.84
C ALA A 204 -10.93 -18.26 31.55
N THR A 205 -10.79 -17.55 30.43
CA THR A 205 -11.45 -17.88 29.14
C THR A 205 -10.76 -19.03 28.38
N LEU A 206 -11.49 -19.71 27.54
CA LEU A 206 -10.97 -20.73 26.63
C LEU A 206 -10.08 -20.08 25.55
N VAL A 207 -10.54 -18.95 24.99
CA VAL A 207 -9.82 -18.20 23.97
C VAL A 207 -8.43 -17.79 24.46
N SER A 208 -8.33 -17.31 25.71
CA SER A 208 -7.03 -16.99 26.34
C SER A 208 -6.11 -18.22 26.43
N LYS A 209 -6.65 -19.39 26.75
CA LYS A 209 -5.85 -20.63 26.85
C LYS A 209 -5.37 -21.11 25.48
N VAL A 210 -6.22 -21.02 24.45
CA VAL A 210 -5.91 -21.46 23.09
C VAL A 210 -4.89 -20.51 22.46
N LEU A 211 -5.14 -19.20 22.47
CA LEU A 211 -4.25 -18.22 21.89
C LEU A 211 -3.00 -17.94 22.73
N GLY A 212 -3.06 -18.23 24.03
CA GLY A 212 -1.94 -18.14 24.96
C GLY A 212 -0.99 -19.36 24.95
N ASN A 213 -1.15 -20.30 24.00
CA ASN A 213 -0.24 -21.42 23.91
C ASN A 213 1.21 -20.98 23.57
N PRO A 214 2.23 -21.77 23.95
CA PRO A 214 3.63 -21.35 23.80
C PRO A 214 4.05 -21.02 22.36
N VAL A 215 3.49 -21.73 21.37
CA VAL A 215 3.83 -21.53 19.94
C VAL A 215 3.33 -20.16 19.45
N LEU A 216 2.04 -19.87 19.69
CA LEU A 216 1.47 -18.58 19.27
C LEU A 216 2.11 -17.41 20.05
N VAL A 217 2.40 -17.60 21.33
CA VAL A 217 3.14 -16.60 22.13
C VAL A 217 4.56 -16.40 21.60
N TYR A 218 5.23 -17.46 21.15
CA TYR A 218 6.57 -17.37 20.55
C TYR A 218 6.52 -16.52 19.26
N ILE A 219 5.53 -16.77 18.38
CA ILE A 219 5.30 -16.00 17.16
C ILE A 219 4.94 -14.54 17.49
N GLY A 220 3.97 -14.35 18.41
CA GLY A 220 3.51 -13.02 18.82
C GLY A 220 4.62 -12.13 19.40
N LYS A 221 5.57 -12.69 20.14
CA LYS A 221 6.73 -11.93 20.64
C LYS A 221 7.65 -11.43 19.54
N ARG A 222 7.61 -12.02 18.36
CA ARG A 222 8.44 -11.71 17.18
C ARG A 222 7.66 -11.02 16.07
N SER A 223 6.35 -10.81 16.26
CA SER A 223 5.46 -10.27 15.24
C SER A 223 5.94 -8.94 14.66
N TYR A 224 6.51 -8.08 15.51
CA TYR A 224 7.11 -6.82 15.07
C TYR A 224 8.29 -7.03 14.11
N SER A 225 9.26 -7.88 14.50
CA SER A 225 10.38 -8.21 13.62
C SER A 225 9.93 -8.94 12.34
N LEU A 226 8.92 -9.83 12.43
CA LEU A 226 8.32 -10.48 11.27
C LEU A 226 7.69 -9.45 10.33
N TYR A 227 6.93 -8.49 10.86
CA TYR A 227 6.32 -7.42 10.09
C TYR A 227 7.35 -6.56 9.36
N LEU A 228 8.47 -6.22 10.00
CA LEU A 228 9.52 -5.42 9.37
C LEU A 228 10.19 -6.13 8.18
N TRP A 229 10.36 -7.45 8.24
CA TRP A 229 11.12 -8.18 7.24
C TRP A 229 10.28 -8.78 6.12
N HIS A 230 9.02 -9.21 6.41
CA HIS A 230 8.23 -9.99 5.42
C HIS A 230 8.05 -9.26 4.10
N PHE A 231 7.60 -8.00 4.13
CA PHE A 231 7.30 -7.26 2.91
C PHE A 231 8.58 -6.90 2.14
N ALA A 232 9.66 -6.59 2.85
CA ALA A 232 10.95 -6.35 2.23
C ALA A 232 11.45 -7.60 1.48
N VAL A 233 11.41 -8.77 2.14
CA VAL A 233 11.80 -10.06 1.52
C VAL A 233 10.97 -10.34 0.28
N ILE A 234 9.64 -10.25 0.39
CA ILE A 234 8.72 -10.45 -0.73
C ILE A 234 9.03 -9.48 -1.87
N SER A 235 9.12 -8.17 -1.58
CA SER A 235 9.38 -7.16 -2.60
C SER A 235 10.68 -7.40 -3.36
N PHE A 236 11.76 -7.82 -2.67
CA PHE A 236 13.03 -8.09 -3.32
C PHE A 236 13.02 -9.38 -4.15
N ILE A 237 12.41 -10.43 -3.64
CA ILE A 237 12.43 -11.73 -4.33
C ILE A 237 11.47 -11.73 -5.50
N HIS A 238 10.24 -11.22 -5.28
CA HIS A 238 9.21 -11.23 -6.31
C HIS A 238 9.50 -10.28 -7.47
N SER A 239 10.30 -9.21 -7.26
CA SER A 239 10.74 -8.34 -8.37
C SER A 239 11.52 -9.04 -9.49
N HIS A 240 11.95 -10.30 -9.28
CA HIS A 240 12.64 -11.13 -10.28
C HIS A 240 11.72 -12.05 -11.05
N TYR A 241 10.46 -12.12 -10.67
CA TYR A 241 9.47 -13.01 -11.26
C TYR A 241 8.37 -12.18 -11.92
N ILE A 242 7.79 -12.73 -12.96
CA ILE A 242 6.55 -12.20 -13.54
C ILE A 242 5.41 -12.56 -12.57
N ASP A 243 4.59 -11.57 -12.24
CA ASP A 243 3.45 -11.79 -11.36
C ASP A 243 2.56 -12.92 -11.90
N GLY A 244 2.06 -13.75 -10.97
CA GLY A 244 1.31 -14.96 -11.30
C GLY A 244 2.16 -16.16 -11.79
N GLN A 245 3.48 -16.00 -11.98
CA GLN A 245 4.37 -17.10 -12.38
C GLN A 245 5.39 -17.48 -11.30
N ILE A 246 5.14 -17.05 -10.06
CA ILE A 246 6.05 -17.30 -8.95
C ILE A 246 5.92 -18.77 -8.51
N PRO A 247 7.01 -19.57 -8.59
CA PRO A 247 6.97 -20.96 -8.19
C PRO A 247 6.69 -21.14 -6.69
N PHE A 248 5.96 -22.17 -6.31
CA PHE A 248 5.59 -22.43 -4.91
C PHE A 248 6.78 -22.48 -3.95
N TYR A 249 7.94 -23.00 -4.39
CA TYR A 249 9.15 -23.05 -3.55
C TYR A 249 9.68 -21.66 -3.18
N VAL A 250 9.38 -20.62 -3.96
CA VAL A 250 9.76 -19.23 -3.68
C VAL A 250 8.99 -18.72 -2.46
N TYR A 251 7.69 -18.96 -2.39
CA TYR A 251 6.88 -18.61 -1.20
C TYR A 251 7.39 -19.31 0.06
N LEU A 252 7.81 -20.56 -0.05
CA LEU A 252 8.41 -21.29 1.07
C LEU A 252 9.74 -20.68 1.50
N PHE A 253 10.56 -20.26 0.52
CA PHE A 253 11.83 -19.58 0.77
C PHE A 253 11.60 -18.21 1.45
N ASP A 254 10.60 -17.42 1.02
CA ASP A 254 10.21 -16.15 1.64
C ASP A 254 9.86 -16.32 3.12
N ILE A 255 9.07 -17.33 3.42
CA ILE A 255 8.67 -17.64 4.80
C ILE A 255 9.90 -17.98 5.65
N ILE A 256 10.76 -18.87 5.17
CA ILE A 256 11.97 -19.30 5.90
C ILE A 256 12.92 -18.14 6.11
N LEU A 257 13.20 -17.36 5.05
CA LEU A 257 14.09 -16.21 5.10
C LEU A 257 13.53 -15.12 6.03
N THR A 258 12.24 -14.82 5.94
CA THR A 258 11.57 -13.86 6.83
C THR A 258 11.68 -14.27 8.29
N ILE A 259 11.41 -15.54 8.61
CA ILE A 259 11.53 -16.07 10.00
C ILE A 259 12.97 -15.98 10.49
N ALA A 260 13.95 -16.33 9.64
CA ALA A 260 15.36 -16.26 9.98
C ALA A 260 15.82 -14.82 10.28
N LEU A 261 15.49 -13.87 9.40
CA LEU A 261 15.81 -12.46 9.58
C LEU A 261 15.10 -11.85 10.78
N ALA A 262 13.82 -12.20 10.97
CA ALA A 262 13.05 -11.75 12.14
C ALA A 262 13.63 -12.27 13.45
N GLU A 263 14.05 -13.53 13.53
CA GLU A 263 14.70 -14.10 14.72
C GLU A 263 16.03 -13.41 15.03
N LEU A 264 16.85 -13.17 13.99
CA LEU A 264 18.10 -12.44 14.15
C LEU A 264 17.86 -11.01 14.65
N SER A 265 16.93 -10.29 14.02
CA SER A 265 16.55 -8.94 14.43
C SER A 265 16.00 -8.90 15.86
N TYR A 266 15.06 -9.79 16.19
CA TYR A 266 14.48 -9.90 17.52
C TYR A 266 15.54 -10.16 18.60
N ARG A 267 16.47 -11.10 18.35
CA ARG A 267 17.45 -11.54 19.32
C ARG A 267 18.60 -10.56 19.52
N TYR A 268 19.10 -9.99 18.43
CA TYR A 268 20.34 -9.19 18.48
C TYR A 268 20.10 -7.67 18.45
N VAL A 269 18.96 -7.21 17.99
CA VAL A 269 18.64 -5.79 17.89
C VAL A 269 17.51 -5.41 18.85
N GLU A 270 16.31 -5.96 18.65
CA GLU A 270 15.11 -5.57 19.39
C GLU A 270 15.22 -5.86 20.88
N THR A 271 15.53 -7.09 21.26
CA THR A 271 15.58 -7.50 22.68
C THR A 271 16.67 -6.75 23.47
N PRO A 272 17.91 -6.60 22.98
CA PRO A 272 18.93 -5.79 23.64
C PRO A 272 18.52 -4.33 23.80
N PHE A 273 17.95 -3.74 22.74
CA PHE A 273 17.49 -2.36 22.79
C PHE A 273 16.37 -2.15 23.81
N ARG A 274 15.36 -3.01 23.82
CA ARG A 274 14.25 -2.96 24.80
C ARG A 274 14.71 -3.08 26.25
N LYS A 275 15.80 -3.83 26.50
CA LYS A 275 16.34 -4.04 27.87
C LYS A 275 17.26 -2.93 28.32
N GLN A 276 18.06 -2.35 27.45
CA GLN A 276 19.19 -1.48 27.81
C GLN A 276 19.21 -0.15 27.03
N GLY A 277 18.28 0.08 26.12
CA GLY A 277 18.27 1.23 25.23
C GLY A 277 19.54 1.29 24.39
N PHE A 278 20.00 2.49 24.08
CA PHE A 278 21.25 2.73 23.32
C PHE A 278 22.51 2.17 24.01
N LYS A 279 22.47 1.95 25.34
CA LYS A 279 23.59 1.35 26.09
C LYS A 279 23.89 -0.07 25.65
N ALA A 280 22.92 -0.78 25.04
CA ALA A 280 23.11 -2.12 24.49
C ALA A 280 24.18 -2.17 23.37
N PHE A 281 24.38 -1.05 22.70
CA PHE A 281 25.28 -0.89 21.55
C PHE A 281 26.50 0.01 21.86
N ALA A 282 26.66 0.42 23.12
CA ALA A 282 27.80 1.23 23.54
C ALA A 282 29.11 0.44 23.42
N ILE A 283 30.17 1.08 22.91
CA ILE A 283 31.50 0.50 22.77
C ILE A 283 32.10 0.39 24.17
N ASN A 284 32.09 -0.83 24.74
CA ASN A 284 32.82 -1.11 25.95
C ASN A 284 33.88 -2.17 25.67
N LYS A 285 35.15 -1.75 25.69
CA LYS A 285 36.31 -2.60 25.37
C LYS A 285 36.44 -3.86 26.27
N ARG A 286 35.73 -3.91 27.41
CA ARG A 286 35.79 -5.01 28.36
C ARG A 286 34.87 -6.21 28.05
N PHE A 287 33.86 -6.03 27.15
CA PHE A 287 32.87 -7.09 26.88
C PHE A 287 32.82 -7.40 25.38
N LYS A 288 33.38 -8.54 24.97
CA LYS A 288 33.35 -9.05 23.59
C LYS A 288 31.99 -8.99 22.89
N PRO A 289 30.85 -9.36 23.52
CA PRO A 289 29.55 -9.31 22.84
C PRO A 289 29.07 -7.89 22.54
N GLN A 290 29.44 -6.88 23.32
CA GLN A 290 29.10 -5.49 23.04
C GLN A 290 29.93 -4.94 21.87
N PHE A 291 31.19 -5.30 21.78
CA PHE A 291 32.05 -4.92 20.65
C PHE A 291 31.54 -5.45 19.32
N ILE A 292 31.13 -6.73 19.26
CA ILE A 292 30.53 -7.33 18.04
C ILE A 292 29.22 -6.63 17.65
N ARG A 293 28.37 -6.32 18.64
CA ARG A 293 27.11 -5.60 18.40
C ARG A 293 27.35 -4.19 17.88
N THR A 294 28.34 -3.49 18.39
CA THR A 294 28.69 -2.13 17.96
C THR A 294 29.27 -2.14 16.54
N ILE A 295 30.16 -3.08 16.22
CA ILE A 295 30.65 -3.24 14.84
C ILE A 295 29.48 -3.55 13.91
N ALA A 296 28.61 -4.48 14.27
CA ALA A 296 27.42 -4.80 13.49
C ALA A 296 26.53 -3.56 13.28
N THR A 297 26.33 -2.74 14.32
CA THR A 297 25.56 -1.49 14.22
C THR A 297 26.24 -0.47 13.32
N ILE A 298 27.57 -0.31 13.41
CA ILE A 298 28.32 0.60 12.54
C ILE A 298 28.30 0.10 11.09
N VAL A 299 28.52 -1.18 10.86
CA VAL A 299 28.46 -1.80 9.53
C VAL A 299 27.06 -1.65 8.91
N LEU A 300 26.01 -1.80 9.72
CA LEU A 300 24.63 -1.60 9.29
C LEU A 300 24.26 -0.12 9.10
N ALA A 301 24.83 0.78 9.90
CA ALA A 301 24.56 2.23 9.84
C ALA A 301 25.36 2.96 8.75
N LEU A 302 26.55 2.47 8.42
CA LEU A 302 27.42 3.12 7.44
C LEU A 302 26.79 3.26 6.04
N PRO A 303 26.18 2.21 5.44
CA PRO A 303 25.51 2.34 4.16
C PRO A 303 24.37 3.36 4.19
N PHE A 304 23.63 3.42 5.29
CA PHE A 304 22.56 4.39 5.51
C PHE A 304 23.07 5.83 5.52
N VAL A 305 24.12 6.08 6.28
CA VAL A 305 24.77 7.40 6.31
C VAL A 305 25.27 7.77 4.92
N LEU A 306 25.84 6.82 4.18
CA LEU A 306 26.32 7.03 2.80
C LEU A 306 25.17 7.33 1.83
N VAL A 307 24.03 6.63 1.95
CA VAL A 307 22.82 6.92 1.14
C VAL A 307 22.27 8.30 1.46
N LEU A 308 22.12 8.63 2.75
CA LEU A 308 21.64 9.95 3.17
C LEU A 308 22.60 11.08 2.78
N ALA A 309 23.91 10.83 2.84
CA ALA A 309 24.95 11.76 2.42
C ALA A 309 25.04 11.95 0.89
N GLY A 310 24.25 11.19 0.12
CA GLY A 310 24.25 11.30 -1.34
C GLY A 310 25.47 10.67 -2.01
N ALA A 311 26.21 9.79 -1.31
CA ALA A 311 27.40 9.13 -1.87
C ALA A 311 27.10 8.35 -3.17
N PHE A 312 25.86 7.95 -3.34
CA PHE A 312 25.37 7.16 -4.46
C PHE A 312 24.45 7.94 -5.42
N ASP A 313 24.19 9.22 -5.17
CA ASP A 313 23.27 10.05 -5.98
C ASP A 313 23.74 10.17 -7.46
N LYS A 314 25.01 9.91 -7.73
CA LYS A 314 25.57 9.92 -9.10
C LYS A 314 25.29 8.64 -9.89
N LEU A 315 25.11 7.51 -9.21
CA LEU A 315 24.85 6.22 -9.86
C LEU A 315 23.46 6.11 -10.49
N GLY A 316 22.49 6.89 -10.00
CA GLY A 316 21.12 6.91 -10.52
C GLY A 316 20.81 8.06 -11.48
N LYS A 317 21.72 9.05 -11.63
CA LYS A 317 21.44 10.22 -12.48
C LYS A 317 21.59 9.97 -13.98
N ASP A 318 22.34 8.97 -14.37
CA ASP A 318 22.64 8.74 -15.78
C ASP A 318 21.56 7.94 -16.52
N ASN A 319 20.59 7.35 -15.81
CA ASN A 319 19.53 6.51 -16.41
C ASN A 319 18.09 6.99 -16.14
N ILE A 320 17.88 7.99 -15.29
CA ILE A 320 16.53 8.53 -15.05
C ILE A 320 16.29 9.66 -16.05
N THR A 321 15.82 9.30 -17.22
CA THR A 321 15.03 10.26 -17.98
C THR A 321 13.66 10.32 -17.31
N ASP A 322 13.29 11.49 -16.77
CA ASP A 322 11.92 11.81 -16.27
C ASP A 322 10.82 11.49 -17.29
N LYS A 323 11.21 11.18 -18.52
CA LYS A 323 10.35 10.73 -19.63
C LYS A 323 9.76 9.33 -19.44
N ALA A 324 10.37 8.47 -18.63
CA ALA A 324 9.94 7.07 -18.51
C ALA A 324 8.71 6.84 -17.63
N GLN A 325 8.16 7.86 -16.96
CA GLN A 325 7.07 7.68 -16.01
C GLN A 325 5.71 8.14 -16.51
N THR A 326 5.69 9.10 -17.40
CA THR A 326 4.49 9.64 -18.04
C THR A 326 4.83 10.08 -19.44
N PHE A 327 4.03 9.66 -20.39
CA PHE A 327 4.06 10.16 -21.75
C PHE A 327 2.70 10.80 -22.01
N ASN A 328 2.68 12.12 -22.19
CA ASN A 328 1.45 12.87 -22.40
C ASN A 328 1.66 13.88 -23.53
N THR A 329 0.88 13.78 -24.57
CA THR A 329 0.95 14.66 -25.75
C THR A 329 -0.16 15.71 -25.78
N SER A 330 -1.02 15.76 -24.74
CA SER A 330 -2.25 16.59 -24.74
C SER A 330 -2.01 18.10 -24.72
N GLU A 331 -0.82 18.56 -24.33
CA GLU A 331 -0.61 20.00 -24.09
C GLU A 331 -0.47 20.85 -25.36
N ASN A 332 -0.25 20.25 -26.55
CA ASN A 332 0.16 21.00 -27.74
C ASN A 332 -0.80 20.96 -28.95
N ASP A 333 -1.93 20.23 -28.87
CA ASP A 333 -2.75 20.02 -30.06
C ASP A 333 -4.09 20.78 -30.03
N LYS A 334 -4.14 21.91 -30.69
CA LYS A 334 -5.35 22.76 -30.85
C LYS A 334 -6.19 22.49 -32.09
N TYR A 335 -5.99 21.43 -32.86
CA TYR A 335 -6.61 21.25 -34.17
C TYR A 335 -7.66 20.15 -34.20
N LEU A 336 -8.87 20.49 -34.64
CA LEU A 336 -9.95 19.57 -35.00
C LEU A 336 -9.64 18.90 -36.33
N ILE A 337 -9.75 17.58 -36.42
CA ILE A 337 -9.51 16.82 -37.64
C ILE A 337 -10.77 16.06 -38.02
N HIS A 338 -11.08 16.10 -39.32
CA HIS A 338 -12.05 15.21 -39.95
C HIS A 338 -11.39 13.85 -40.13
N MET A 339 -11.97 12.81 -39.53
CA MET A 339 -11.53 11.44 -39.72
C MET A 339 -12.07 10.89 -41.04
N LEU A 340 -11.20 10.22 -41.80
CA LEU A 340 -11.66 9.40 -42.90
C LEU A 340 -12.34 8.15 -42.33
N PRO A 341 -13.55 7.78 -42.83
CA PRO A 341 -14.19 6.54 -42.45
C PRO A 341 -13.28 5.35 -42.77
N ILE A 342 -13.18 4.41 -41.86
CA ILE A 342 -12.38 3.18 -42.06
C ILE A 342 -12.86 2.37 -43.27
N ASP A 343 -14.15 2.51 -43.64
CA ASP A 343 -14.77 1.85 -44.76
C ASP A 343 -14.19 2.26 -46.13
N ASP A 344 -13.44 3.37 -46.19
CA ASP A 344 -12.78 3.83 -47.42
C ASP A 344 -11.38 3.26 -47.63
N ILE A 345 -10.86 2.48 -46.64
CA ILE A 345 -9.56 1.84 -46.74
C ILE A 345 -9.70 0.50 -47.45
N LYS A 346 -9.27 0.45 -48.72
CA LYS A 346 -9.16 -0.82 -49.45
C LYS A 346 -7.91 -1.57 -48.99
N LEU A 347 -8.10 -2.76 -48.45
CA LEU A 347 -7.03 -3.70 -48.20
C LEU A 347 -6.63 -4.43 -49.48
N THR A 348 -5.35 -4.69 -49.65
CA THR A 348 -4.82 -5.57 -50.69
C THR A 348 -5.13 -7.03 -50.34
N ASP A 349 -5.05 -7.96 -51.30
CA ASP A 349 -5.34 -9.40 -51.10
C ASP A 349 -4.51 -10.06 -50.01
N ASP A 350 -3.38 -9.46 -49.62
CA ASP A 350 -2.51 -9.89 -48.52
C ASP A 350 -2.83 -9.21 -47.16
N GLY A 351 -3.92 -8.43 -47.11
CA GLY A 351 -4.40 -7.77 -45.91
C GLY A 351 -3.65 -6.47 -45.53
N LYS A 352 -2.85 -5.92 -46.48
CA LYS A 352 -2.16 -4.63 -46.34
C LYS A 352 -2.90 -3.49 -47.03
N THR A 353 -2.77 -2.29 -46.52
CA THR A 353 -3.21 -1.07 -47.19
C THR A 353 -2.28 -0.76 -48.36
N GLU A 354 -2.83 -0.14 -49.44
CA GLU A 354 -1.99 0.34 -50.58
C GLU A 354 -0.93 1.34 -50.07
N GLU A 355 0.33 1.15 -50.46
CA GLU A 355 1.43 2.07 -50.14
C GLU A 355 1.08 3.53 -50.57
N GLY A 356 1.19 4.47 -49.63
CA GLY A 356 0.91 5.88 -49.81
C GLY A 356 -0.44 6.35 -49.28
N LYS A 357 -1.47 5.51 -49.17
CA LYS A 357 -2.74 5.86 -48.52
C LYS A 357 -2.71 5.66 -47.04
N GLU A 358 -1.87 4.73 -46.56
CA GLU A 358 -1.65 4.43 -45.16
C GLU A 358 -1.09 5.65 -44.41
N ASP A 359 -0.08 6.31 -44.99
CA ASP A 359 0.53 7.51 -44.41
C ASP A 359 -0.44 8.71 -44.37
N GLU A 360 -1.33 8.83 -45.36
CA GLU A 360 -2.33 9.88 -45.39
C GLU A 360 -3.43 9.68 -44.33
N VAL A 361 -3.87 8.44 -44.11
CA VAL A 361 -4.84 8.09 -43.09
C VAL A 361 -4.25 8.34 -41.70
N TYR A 362 -3.07 7.80 -41.41
CA TYR A 362 -2.43 7.95 -40.12
C TYR A 362 -2.04 9.39 -39.79
N SER A 363 -1.75 10.21 -40.79
CA SER A 363 -1.46 11.63 -40.58
C SER A 363 -2.70 12.47 -40.23
N ASN A 364 -3.90 11.94 -40.49
CA ASN A 364 -5.15 12.68 -40.33
C ASN A 364 -5.99 12.26 -39.10
N ILE A 365 -5.78 11.09 -38.54
CA ILE A 365 -6.49 10.67 -37.35
C ILE A 365 -5.88 11.27 -36.07
N LYS A 366 -6.74 11.53 -35.06
CA LYS A 366 -6.36 12.11 -33.76
C LYS A 366 -6.93 11.29 -32.61
N PRO A 367 -6.53 10.03 -32.47
CA PRO A 367 -7.02 9.20 -31.37
C PRO A 367 -6.49 9.69 -30.02
N LEU A 368 -7.31 9.54 -28.97
CA LEU A 368 -6.88 9.62 -27.58
C LEU A 368 -6.52 8.22 -27.11
N LEU A 369 -5.31 8.03 -26.61
CA LEU A 369 -4.87 6.78 -26.00
C LEU A 369 -4.61 7.05 -24.51
N ILE A 370 -5.32 6.34 -23.66
CA ILE A 370 -5.10 6.38 -22.20
C ILE A 370 -4.65 5.00 -21.75
N GLY A 371 -3.46 4.92 -21.19
CA GLY A 371 -2.90 3.63 -20.80
C GLY A 371 -1.94 3.69 -19.63
N ASP A 372 -1.36 2.56 -19.36
CA ASP A 372 -0.40 2.35 -18.29
C ASP A 372 1.08 2.33 -18.79
N SER A 373 1.91 1.44 -18.25
CA SER A 373 3.33 1.33 -18.64
C SER A 373 3.51 0.88 -20.08
N VAL A 374 2.61 0.08 -20.63
CA VAL A 374 2.69 -0.37 -22.04
C VAL A 374 2.52 0.84 -22.97
N MET A 375 1.57 1.71 -22.64
CA MET A 375 1.36 2.94 -23.42
C MET A 375 2.54 3.91 -23.34
N VAL A 376 3.27 3.93 -22.20
CA VAL A 376 4.52 4.70 -22.08
C VAL A 376 5.59 4.15 -23.01
N ASP A 377 5.75 2.82 -23.07
CA ASP A 377 6.78 2.16 -23.86
C ASP A 377 6.54 2.30 -25.36
N ILE A 378 5.29 2.19 -25.81
CA ILE A 378 4.94 2.27 -27.25
C ILE A 378 4.67 3.70 -27.72
N GLY A 379 4.48 4.65 -26.80
CA GLY A 379 3.97 5.99 -27.11
C GLY A 379 4.77 6.75 -28.17
N GLU A 380 6.10 6.78 -28.09
CA GLU A 380 6.95 7.44 -29.08
C GLU A 380 6.86 6.79 -30.46
N GLN A 381 6.84 5.46 -30.51
CA GLN A 381 6.72 4.71 -31.77
C GLN A 381 5.35 4.88 -32.39
N PHE A 382 4.29 4.86 -31.58
CA PHE A 382 2.94 5.12 -32.05
C PHE A 382 2.82 6.56 -32.60
N LYS A 383 3.34 7.55 -31.86
CA LYS A 383 3.34 8.96 -32.27
C LYS A 383 4.09 9.20 -33.57
N SER A 384 5.14 8.43 -33.86
CA SER A 384 5.89 8.53 -35.11
C SER A 384 5.05 8.12 -36.33
N ARG A 385 4.11 7.18 -36.14
CA ARG A 385 3.17 6.74 -37.22
C ARG A 385 1.88 7.54 -37.27
N VAL A 386 1.39 7.97 -36.09
CA VAL A 386 0.16 8.74 -35.92
C VAL A 386 0.51 10.08 -35.26
N PRO A 387 1.06 11.05 -36.00
CA PRO A 387 1.65 12.26 -35.43
C PRO A 387 0.69 13.11 -34.61
N LYS A 388 -0.61 13.02 -34.90
CA LYS A 388 -1.66 13.80 -34.21
C LYS A 388 -2.33 13.04 -33.07
N ALA A 389 -1.89 11.83 -32.74
CA ALA A 389 -2.41 11.09 -31.58
C ALA A 389 -2.13 11.83 -30.27
N ASN A 390 -3.12 11.85 -29.40
CA ASN A 390 -2.99 12.30 -28.02
C ASN A 390 -2.79 11.08 -27.13
N ILE A 391 -1.59 10.94 -26.56
CA ILE A 391 -1.21 9.75 -25.81
C ILE A 391 -0.93 10.15 -24.36
N ASP A 392 -1.63 9.52 -23.44
CA ASP A 392 -1.47 9.66 -21.99
C ASP A 392 -1.17 8.30 -21.35
N GLY A 393 0.11 7.95 -21.32
CA GLY A 393 0.65 6.78 -20.66
C GLY A 393 1.26 7.13 -19.31
N LYS A 394 0.99 6.33 -18.29
CA LYS A 394 1.60 6.49 -16.96
C LYS A 394 1.90 5.12 -16.36
N VAL A 395 3.17 4.86 -16.02
CA VAL A 395 3.58 3.62 -15.34
C VAL A 395 2.78 3.42 -14.07
N GLY A 396 2.20 2.23 -13.91
CA GLY A 396 1.42 1.86 -12.74
C GLY A 396 0.03 2.48 -12.68
N ARG A 397 -0.51 3.00 -13.80
CA ARG A 397 -1.87 3.54 -13.83
C ARG A 397 -2.90 2.42 -13.75
N ASN A 398 -3.82 2.53 -12.79
CA ASN A 398 -5.02 1.71 -12.71
C ASN A 398 -6.20 2.38 -13.42
N LEU A 399 -7.21 1.58 -13.79
CA LEU A 399 -8.40 2.06 -14.51
C LEU A 399 -9.09 3.24 -13.80
N TYR A 400 -9.27 3.18 -12.49
CA TYR A 400 -9.95 4.26 -11.74
C TYR A 400 -9.15 5.58 -11.72
N GLN A 401 -7.83 5.57 -11.97
CA GLN A 401 -7.03 6.80 -12.11
C GLN A 401 -7.27 7.52 -13.44
N ALA A 402 -7.85 6.83 -14.43
CA ALA A 402 -8.26 7.43 -15.69
C ALA A 402 -9.58 8.22 -15.57
N LEU A 403 -10.45 7.89 -14.60
CA LEU A 403 -11.74 8.58 -14.41
C LEU A 403 -11.61 10.10 -14.23
N PRO A 404 -10.75 10.63 -13.33
CA PRO A 404 -10.56 12.08 -13.20
C PRO A 404 -10.00 12.74 -14.46
N LEU A 405 -9.16 12.03 -15.22
CA LEU A 405 -8.59 12.52 -16.48
C LEU A 405 -9.67 12.67 -17.56
N ALA A 406 -10.58 11.68 -17.65
CA ALA A 406 -11.72 11.74 -18.55
C ALA A 406 -12.61 12.95 -18.26
N ASP A 407 -12.85 13.27 -16.98
CA ASP A 407 -13.68 14.39 -16.57
C ASP A 407 -13.00 15.76 -16.73
N SER A 408 -11.69 15.84 -16.55
CA SER A 408 -10.95 17.11 -16.57
C SER A 408 -10.27 17.39 -17.91
N ASN A 409 -9.32 16.53 -18.30
CA ASN A 409 -8.42 16.78 -19.41
C ASN A 409 -9.03 16.37 -20.75
N TYR A 410 -9.83 15.31 -20.76
CA TYR A 410 -10.29 14.64 -21.98
C TYR A 410 -11.80 14.69 -22.19
N LYS A 411 -12.53 15.49 -21.43
CA LYS A 411 -13.98 15.68 -21.57
C LYS A 411 -14.42 16.08 -22.98
N HIS A 412 -13.53 16.70 -23.76
CA HIS A 412 -13.78 17.12 -25.12
C HIS A 412 -13.73 15.96 -26.13
N TYR A 413 -13.15 14.80 -25.78
CA TYR A 413 -13.17 13.58 -26.58
C TYR A 413 -14.49 12.82 -26.39
N ASN A 414 -15.60 13.43 -26.77
CA ASN A 414 -16.92 12.81 -26.61
C ASN A 414 -17.85 13.16 -27.79
N GLN A 415 -17.32 13.05 -29.01
CA GLN A 415 -18.08 13.21 -30.27
C GLN A 415 -18.03 11.89 -31.04
N HIS A 416 -19.01 11.68 -31.97
CA HIS A 416 -19.06 10.46 -32.77
C HIS A 416 -17.83 10.21 -33.66
N SER A 417 -17.08 11.28 -33.95
CA SER A 417 -15.83 11.22 -34.73
C SER A 417 -14.61 10.92 -33.89
N ASP A 418 -14.71 10.96 -32.56
CA ASP A 418 -13.58 10.76 -31.68
C ASP A 418 -13.31 9.28 -31.45
N GLN A 419 -12.04 8.92 -31.39
CA GLN A 419 -11.56 7.58 -31.07
C GLN A 419 -10.81 7.62 -29.75
N VAL A 420 -11.22 6.78 -28.82
CA VAL A 420 -10.59 6.64 -27.51
C VAL A 420 -10.14 5.20 -27.32
N VAL A 421 -8.86 5.00 -27.12
CA VAL A 421 -8.26 3.70 -26.83
C VAL A 421 -7.92 3.65 -25.35
N LEU A 422 -8.44 2.67 -24.64
CA LEU A 422 -8.18 2.42 -23.24
C LEU A 422 -7.36 1.14 -23.10
N GLU A 423 -6.11 1.28 -22.65
CA GLU A 423 -5.19 0.19 -22.33
C GLU A 423 -4.90 0.26 -20.82
N LEU A 424 -5.80 -0.32 -20.04
CA LEU A 424 -5.80 -0.25 -18.57
C LEU A 424 -6.24 -1.61 -18.01
N GLY A 425 -5.45 -2.22 -17.17
CA GLY A 425 -5.81 -3.53 -16.59
C GLY A 425 -4.62 -4.38 -16.21
N THR A 426 -3.40 -3.93 -16.51
CA THR A 426 -2.18 -4.65 -16.12
C THR A 426 -1.78 -4.36 -14.67
N ASN A 427 -2.26 -3.27 -14.07
CA ASN A 427 -1.80 -2.77 -12.77
C ASN A 427 -2.83 -2.92 -11.63
N GLY A 428 -3.79 -3.81 -11.77
CA GLY A 428 -4.77 -4.14 -10.73
C GLY A 428 -6.13 -4.51 -11.27
N ASP A 429 -6.87 -5.25 -10.48
CA ASP A 429 -8.24 -5.63 -10.81
C ASP A 429 -9.17 -4.42 -10.79
N PHE A 430 -10.17 -4.46 -11.63
CA PHE A 430 -11.26 -3.48 -11.64
C PHE A 430 -12.60 -4.20 -11.74
N THR A 431 -13.65 -3.53 -11.27
CA THR A 431 -15.01 -4.04 -11.37
C THR A 431 -15.65 -3.62 -12.69
N GLU A 432 -16.68 -4.36 -13.10
CA GLU A 432 -17.50 -4.01 -14.26
C GLU A 432 -18.05 -2.57 -14.13
N ASP A 433 -18.54 -2.19 -12.95
CA ASP A 433 -19.02 -0.84 -12.68
C ASP A 433 -17.94 0.24 -12.86
N GLN A 434 -16.67 -0.05 -12.54
CA GLN A 434 -15.56 0.89 -12.73
C GLN A 434 -15.27 1.09 -14.21
N LEU A 435 -15.30 0.02 -14.99
CA LEU A 435 -15.11 0.07 -16.43
C LEU A 435 -16.26 0.82 -17.11
N ASP A 436 -17.50 0.49 -16.76
CA ASP A 436 -18.69 1.15 -17.29
C ASP A 436 -18.68 2.64 -16.99
N ASN A 437 -18.33 3.04 -15.76
CA ASN A 437 -18.19 4.45 -15.40
C ASN A 437 -17.14 5.19 -16.24
N LEU A 438 -16.04 4.53 -16.64
CA LEU A 438 -15.04 5.14 -17.48
C LEU A 438 -15.52 5.25 -18.93
N ILE A 439 -16.16 4.20 -19.47
CA ILE A 439 -16.73 4.19 -20.82
C ILE A 439 -17.82 5.24 -20.95
N ASP A 440 -18.68 5.41 -19.95
CA ASP A 440 -19.76 6.40 -19.92
C ASP A 440 -19.25 7.84 -20.04
N LYS A 441 -18.01 8.12 -19.61
CA LYS A 441 -17.38 9.44 -19.82
C LYS A 441 -17.17 9.76 -21.31
N PHE A 442 -17.04 8.73 -22.13
CA PHE A 442 -16.82 8.80 -23.58
C PHE A 442 -17.99 8.24 -24.39
N CYS A 443 -19.21 8.29 -23.85
CA CYS A 443 -20.39 7.58 -24.37
C CYS A 443 -20.78 7.94 -25.83
N LYS A 444 -20.29 9.04 -26.38
CA LYS A 444 -20.50 9.43 -27.79
C LYS A 444 -19.30 9.11 -28.69
N ALA A 445 -18.15 8.85 -28.13
CA ALA A 445 -16.94 8.50 -28.86
C ALA A 445 -16.94 7.01 -29.25
N GLN A 446 -16.07 6.65 -30.17
CA GLN A 446 -15.75 5.25 -30.44
C GLN A 446 -14.70 4.80 -29.46
N VAL A 447 -15.11 4.00 -28.46
CA VAL A 447 -14.21 3.50 -27.41
C VAL A 447 -13.70 2.10 -27.79
N TYR A 448 -12.40 1.95 -27.81
CA TYR A 448 -11.70 0.70 -28.03
C TYR A 448 -11.03 0.26 -26.72
N LEU A 449 -11.28 -0.96 -26.29
CA LEU A 449 -10.63 -1.55 -25.15
C LEU A 449 -9.53 -2.47 -25.65
N GLU A 450 -8.30 -2.21 -25.25
CA GLU A 450 -7.20 -3.14 -25.50
C GLU A 450 -7.25 -4.24 -24.45
N ASN A 451 -7.44 -5.49 -24.91
CA ASN A 451 -7.51 -6.65 -24.04
C ASN A 451 -6.11 -7.07 -23.63
N THR A 452 -5.71 -6.70 -22.44
CA THR A 452 -4.45 -7.16 -21.85
C THR A 452 -4.61 -8.61 -21.40
N ARG A 453 -3.86 -9.51 -22.00
CA ARG A 453 -3.83 -10.92 -21.59
C ARG A 453 -3.01 -11.06 -20.32
N VAL A 454 -3.68 -10.94 -19.18
CA VAL A 454 -3.08 -11.30 -17.89
C VAL A 454 -2.91 -12.82 -17.81
N PRO A 455 -1.79 -13.36 -17.33
CA PRO A 455 -1.63 -14.80 -17.15
C PRO A 455 -2.77 -15.37 -16.31
N ARG A 456 -3.30 -16.55 -16.71
CA ARG A 456 -4.50 -17.22 -16.14
C ARG A 456 -4.54 -17.44 -14.63
N TYR A 457 -3.51 -17.12 -13.90
CA TYR A 457 -3.44 -17.21 -12.44
C TYR A 457 -4.27 -16.18 -11.69
N TYR A 458 -4.76 -15.15 -12.40
CA TYR A 458 -5.69 -14.13 -11.88
C TYR A 458 -7.16 -14.41 -12.26
N GLU A 459 -7.43 -15.41 -13.10
CA GLU A 459 -8.80 -15.83 -13.39
C GLU A 459 -9.33 -16.68 -12.22
N GLY A 460 -9.94 -16.03 -11.26
CA GLY A 460 -10.87 -16.63 -10.34
C GLY A 460 -10.29 -17.14 -9.02
N HIS A 461 -10.26 -16.30 -8.09
CA HIS A 461 -10.67 -16.65 -6.70
C HIS A 461 -11.42 -15.47 -6.11
#